data_45fe35f5f209e7db338e139a7c63f864
#
_entry.id   45fe35f5f209e7db338e139a7c63f864
#
_cell.length_a   1.000
_cell.length_b   1.000
_cell.length_c   1.000
_cell.angle_alpha   90.00
_cell.angle_beta   90.00
_cell.angle_gamma   90.00
#
_symmetry.space_group_name_H-M   'P 1'
#
loop_
_entity.id
_entity.type
_entity.pdbx_description
1 polymer ?
#
loop_
_entity_poly.entity_id
_entity_poly.type
_entity_poly.pdbx_seq_one_letter_code
_entity_poly.pdbx_strand_id
1 'polypeptide(L)'
;MRFHVVALPHTNTTKDFVNCAYTEKVRRFCKMMHKLGHTVYLYAGEYNEAECKQHIACITEEERIASLDGKHYTQGTFDTSQPHWQNFLTKVQTEIGKRIKKKDFICLIGGYSQKSIADAFPNHISVEFGVGYSGVFAKFKVFESYAWMHSIYSQHKNAAAADGFYFDEVIPGYLEPEMFPFQPEKDDYYLYVGRLIDRKGWRVAQEVCEKLGKRLIVAGPGEFSGYGEYVGAVGPEQRAELMGKAQALFAPTQYVEPFGNVVIEAQACGTPTITTDWGAFTETNINAVTGFRCRSFQQFCDATEWVKHLDYKFISAHAQGTYGLDTIGLRYEAYFKRLLTLWDKGWYEMENDANTKRNGGRSKD
;
A
#
# COMPACT_ATOMS: atom_id res chain seq x y z
N MET A 1 2.31 -22.74 0.74
CA MET A 1 1.45 -22.37 -0.39
C MET A 1 2.32 -21.92 -1.57
N ARG A 2 1.74 -21.72 -2.75
CA ARG A 2 2.45 -21.24 -3.95
C ARG A 2 1.75 -19.98 -4.45
N PHE A 3 2.53 -18.94 -4.72
CA PHE A 3 2.05 -17.62 -5.11
C PHE A 3 2.67 -17.20 -6.44
N HIS A 4 1.83 -16.75 -7.36
CA HIS A 4 2.21 -16.09 -8.60
C HIS A 4 1.96 -14.59 -8.42
N VAL A 5 3.00 -13.83 -8.09
CA VAL A 5 2.92 -12.40 -7.77
C VAL A 5 3.26 -11.59 -9.01
N VAL A 6 2.37 -10.70 -9.40
CA VAL A 6 2.55 -9.88 -10.60
C VAL A 6 2.83 -8.43 -10.19
N ALA A 7 3.98 -7.93 -10.63
CA ALA A 7 4.38 -6.52 -10.46
C ALA A 7 3.82 -5.62 -11.59
N LEU A 8 4.42 -4.48 -11.81
CA LEU A 8 4.02 -3.49 -12.81
C LEU A 8 5.08 -3.34 -13.91
N PRO A 9 4.70 -3.06 -15.18
CA PRO A 9 5.66 -2.99 -16.28
C PRO A 9 6.55 -1.75 -16.29
N HIS A 10 6.18 -0.67 -15.60
CA HIS A 10 6.93 0.59 -15.62
C HIS A 10 7.99 0.69 -14.52
N THR A 11 8.15 -0.34 -13.68
CA THR A 11 9.15 -0.41 -12.60
C THR A 11 9.87 -1.75 -12.58
N ASN A 12 11.10 -1.75 -12.05
CA ASN A 12 11.77 -2.96 -11.58
C ASN A 12 11.50 -3.18 -10.09
N THR A 13 11.66 -4.38 -9.59
CA THR A 13 11.50 -4.70 -8.16
C THR A 13 12.82 -4.55 -7.41
N THR A 14 13.46 -3.37 -7.57
CA THR A 14 14.72 -2.99 -6.93
C THR A 14 14.55 -1.77 -6.02
N LYS A 15 15.56 -1.47 -5.23
CA LYS A 15 15.60 -0.31 -4.31
C LYS A 15 15.46 1.03 -5.02
N ASP A 16 15.82 1.12 -6.29
CA ASP A 16 15.71 2.36 -7.07
C ASP A 16 14.25 2.81 -7.27
N PHE A 17 13.29 1.89 -7.08
CA PHE A 17 11.87 2.14 -7.30
C PHE A 17 11.05 2.28 -6.01
N VAL A 18 11.70 2.57 -4.86
CA VAL A 18 11.05 2.67 -3.53
C VAL A 18 9.95 3.75 -3.46
N ASN A 19 9.98 4.76 -4.34
CA ASN A 19 8.95 5.79 -4.41
C ASN A 19 7.67 5.34 -5.13
N CYS A 20 7.66 4.14 -5.72
CA CYS A 20 6.45 3.49 -6.22
C CYS A 20 5.86 2.59 -5.12
N ALA A 21 4.77 3.05 -4.49
CA ALA A 21 4.13 2.32 -3.41
C ALA A 21 3.69 0.89 -3.80
N TYR A 22 3.28 0.70 -5.05
CA TYR A 22 2.90 -0.64 -5.55
C TYR A 22 4.11 -1.57 -5.64
N THR A 23 5.22 -1.10 -6.17
CA THR A 23 6.45 -1.88 -6.30
C THR A 23 6.99 -2.29 -4.93
N GLU A 24 6.99 -1.36 -3.97
CA GLU A 24 7.39 -1.66 -2.59
C GLU A 24 6.47 -2.69 -1.92
N LYS A 25 5.17 -2.61 -2.15
CA LYS A 25 4.23 -3.64 -1.66
C LYS A 25 4.53 -5.01 -2.24
N VAL A 26 4.81 -5.10 -3.55
CA VAL A 26 5.21 -6.37 -4.21
C VAL A 26 6.49 -6.91 -3.59
N ARG A 27 7.52 -6.09 -3.46
CA ARG A 27 8.82 -6.48 -2.92
C ARG A 27 8.69 -7.02 -1.49
N ARG A 28 8.00 -6.28 -0.63
CA ARG A 28 7.76 -6.66 0.78
C ARG A 28 6.83 -7.86 0.91
N PHE A 29 5.81 -7.98 0.07
CA PHE A 29 4.93 -9.16 0.06
C PHE A 29 5.72 -10.42 -0.32
N CYS A 30 6.57 -10.37 -1.33
CA CYS A 30 7.45 -11.48 -1.71
C CYS A 30 8.36 -11.87 -0.54
N LYS A 31 8.99 -10.90 0.13
CA LYS A 31 9.84 -11.12 1.31
C LYS A 31 9.08 -11.82 2.43
N MET A 32 7.88 -11.35 2.78
CA MET A 32 7.04 -11.97 3.83
C MET A 32 6.72 -13.43 3.50
N MET A 33 6.21 -13.68 2.30
CA MET A 33 5.79 -15.04 1.91
C MET A 33 6.99 -15.97 1.74
N HIS A 34 8.13 -15.49 1.25
CA HIS A 34 9.36 -16.27 1.15
C HIS A 34 9.90 -16.63 2.54
N LYS A 35 9.96 -15.66 3.47
CA LYS A 35 10.40 -15.87 4.87
C LYS A 35 9.53 -16.89 5.61
N LEU A 36 8.23 -16.95 5.30
CA LEU A 36 7.28 -17.95 5.84
C LEU A 36 7.39 -19.32 5.16
N GLY A 37 8.39 -19.56 4.30
CA GLY A 37 8.64 -20.84 3.64
C GLY A 37 7.70 -21.14 2.47
N HIS A 38 7.00 -20.15 1.94
CA HIS A 38 6.14 -20.32 0.78
C HIS A 38 6.91 -20.22 -0.54
N THR A 39 6.37 -20.82 -1.59
CA THR A 39 6.94 -20.72 -2.94
C THR A 39 6.40 -19.47 -3.64
N VAL A 40 7.26 -18.52 -3.94
CA VAL A 40 6.90 -17.27 -4.62
C VAL A 40 7.52 -17.24 -6.02
N TYR A 41 6.68 -17.11 -7.04
CA TYR A 41 7.06 -16.79 -8.41
C TYR A 41 6.72 -15.31 -8.65
N LEU A 42 7.73 -14.52 -8.98
CA LEU A 42 7.57 -13.08 -9.23
C LEU A 42 7.66 -12.80 -10.73
N TYR A 43 6.63 -12.17 -11.29
CA TYR A 43 6.55 -11.73 -12.67
C TYR A 43 6.68 -10.20 -12.70
N ALA A 44 7.81 -9.69 -13.19
CA ALA A 44 8.18 -8.27 -13.02
C ALA A 44 9.00 -7.74 -14.21
N GLY A 45 9.59 -6.56 -14.03
CA GLY A 45 10.62 -6.01 -14.90
C GLY A 45 11.87 -6.89 -14.95
N GLU A 46 12.86 -6.46 -15.75
CA GLU A 46 14.08 -7.23 -15.98
C GLU A 46 14.94 -7.38 -14.72
N TYR A 47 15.01 -6.34 -13.88
CA TYR A 47 15.83 -6.34 -12.67
C TYR A 47 15.01 -6.59 -11.40
N ASN A 48 15.58 -7.36 -10.47
CA ASN A 48 14.90 -7.76 -9.25
C ASN A 48 15.84 -7.91 -8.07
N GLU A 49 15.44 -7.37 -6.92
CA GLU A 49 16.05 -7.60 -5.59
C GLU A 49 15.04 -8.19 -4.59
N ALA A 50 13.79 -8.44 -5.02
CA ALA A 50 12.80 -9.03 -4.15
C ALA A 50 13.11 -10.51 -3.89
N GLU A 51 12.97 -10.93 -2.62
CA GLU A 51 13.16 -12.32 -2.22
C GLU A 51 12.04 -13.19 -2.77
N CYS A 52 12.38 -14.16 -3.63
CA CYS A 52 11.42 -15.08 -4.22
C CYS A 52 12.11 -16.39 -4.62
N LYS A 53 11.33 -17.44 -4.86
CA LYS A 53 11.84 -18.72 -5.40
C LYS A 53 12.38 -18.57 -6.81
N GLN A 54 11.66 -17.77 -7.63
CA GLN A 54 12.04 -17.51 -9.02
C GLN A 54 11.46 -16.16 -9.46
N HIS A 55 12.32 -15.32 -9.99
CA HIS A 55 11.97 -14.14 -10.75
C HIS A 55 11.84 -14.47 -12.23
N ILE A 56 10.81 -13.94 -12.88
CA ILE A 56 10.52 -14.08 -14.29
C ILE A 56 10.41 -12.69 -14.89
N ALA A 57 11.37 -12.29 -15.70
CA ALA A 57 11.35 -11.03 -16.44
C ALA A 57 10.27 -11.09 -17.53
N CYS A 58 9.28 -10.22 -17.42
CA CYS A 58 8.16 -10.12 -18.33
C CYS A 58 8.18 -8.87 -19.23
N ILE A 59 9.10 -7.96 -18.98
CA ILE A 59 9.42 -6.80 -19.83
C ILE A 59 10.93 -6.53 -19.71
N THR A 60 11.56 -6.13 -20.80
CA THR A 60 12.98 -5.75 -20.79
C THR A 60 13.16 -4.33 -20.25
N GLU A 61 14.38 -4.01 -19.81
CA GLU A 61 14.71 -2.66 -19.36
C GLU A 61 14.57 -1.63 -20.49
N GLU A 62 14.93 -2.02 -21.71
CA GLU A 62 14.78 -1.18 -22.89
C GLU A 62 13.30 -0.84 -23.15
N GLU A 63 12.41 -1.84 -23.15
CA GLU A 63 10.96 -1.65 -23.30
C GLU A 63 10.39 -0.78 -22.18
N ARG A 64 10.85 -1.01 -20.92
CA ARG A 64 10.43 -0.22 -19.76
C ARG A 64 10.81 1.25 -19.89
N ILE A 65 12.07 1.55 -20.24
CA ILE A 65 12.56 2.92 -20.42
C ILE A 65 11.82 3.59 -21.58
N ALA A 66 11.66 2.90 -22.71
CA ALA A 66 10.93 3.42 -23.87
C ALA A 66 9.48 3.77 -23.52
N SER A 67 8.82 2.97 -22.65
CA SER A 67 7.43 3.20 -22.22
C SER A 67 7.23 4.47 -21.41
N LEU A 68 8.28 4.98 -20.78
CA LEU A 68 8.22 6.19 -19.95
C LEU A 68 8.35 7.48 -20.74
N ASP A 69 8.80 7.41 -22.01
CA ASP A 69 8.96 8.58 -22.88
C ASP A 69 9.73 9.73 -22.19
N GLY A 70 10.87 9.40 -21.58
CA GLY A 70 11.72 10.35 -20.84
C GLY A 70 11.16 10.82 -19.48
N LYS A 71 10.00 10.36 -19.08
CA LYS A 71 9.39 10.70 -17.78
C LYS A 71 9.97 9.85 -16.64
N HIS A 72 9.87 10.37 -15.44
CA HIS A 72 10.21 9.59 -14.24
C HIS A 72 9.19 8.45 -14.04
N TYR A 73 9.61 7.28 -13.53
CA TYR A 73 8.75 6.10 -13.36
C TYR A 73 7.50 6.34 -12.49
N THR A 74 7.53 7.30 -11.58
CA THR A 74 6.36 7.69 -10.76
C THR A 74 5.24 8.34 -11.57
N GLN A 75 5.51 8.67 -12.83
CA GLN A 75 4.55 9.20 -13.80
C GLN A 75 4.08 8.13 -14.81
N GLY A 76 4.49 6.87 -14.62
CA GLY A 76 4.05 5.73 -15.43
C GLY A 76 2.53 5.60 -15.41
N THR A 77 1.95 5.27 -16.56
CA THR A 77 0.50 5.15 -16.74
C THR A 77 0.04 3.70 -16.64
N PHE A 78 -1.22 3.51 -16.24
CA PHE A 78 -1.90 2.22 -16.21
C PHE A 78 -2.77 1.99 -17.47
N ASP A 79 -2.36 2.57 -18.60
CA ASP A 79 -3.05 2.43 -19.88
C ASP A 79 -2.68 1.10 -20.54
N THR A 80 -3.56 0.12 -20.41
CA THR A 80 -3.40 -1.22 -20.98
C THR A 80 -3.52 -1.28 -22.51
N SER A 81 -3.88 -0.19 -23.18
CA SER A 81 -3.86 -0.11 -24.65
C SER A 81 -2.43 0.05 -25.20
N GLN A 82 -1.49 0.48 -24.37
CA GLN A 82 -0.11 0.69 -24.77
C GLN A 82 0.63 -0.63 -25.03
N PRO A 83 1.50 -0.69 -26.04
CA PRO A 83 2.21 -1.93 -26.43
C PRO A 83 2.97 -2.58 -25.28
N HIS A 84 3.66 -1.82 -24.45
CA HIS A 84 4.42 -2.37 -23.32
C HIS A 84 3.51 -3.08 -22.28
N TRP A 85 2.29 -2.55 -22.04
CA TRP A 85 1.31 -3.24 -21.20
C TRP A 85 0.84 -4.53 -21.84
N GLN A 86 0.51 -4.52 -23.14
CA GLN A 86 0.05 -5.70 -23.87
C GLN A 86 1.12 -6.81 -23.86
N ASN A 87 2.37 -6.44 -24.17
CA ASN A 87 3.51 -7.37 -24.15
C ASN A 87 3.69 -7.97 -22.74
N PHE A 88 3.70 -7.12 -21.71
CA PHE A 88 3.84 -7.54 -20.32
C PHE A 88 2.75 -8.53 -19.92
N LEU A 89 1.46 -8.16 -20.14
CA LEU A 89 0.33 -9.00 -19.77
C LEU A 89 0.34 -10.36 -20.48
N THR A 90 0.62 -10.37 -21.78
CA THR A 90 0.73 -11.59 -22.59
C THR A 90 1.87 -12.50 -22.08
N LYS A 91 3.03 -11.90 -21.79
CA LYS A 91 4.17 -12.62 -21.26
C LYS A 91 3.88 -13.20 -19.88
N VAL A 92 3.27 -12.42 -18.99
CA VAL A 92 2.86 -12.88 -17.64
C VAL A 92 1.90 -14.08 -17.75
N GLN A 93 0.86 -14.00 -18.57
CA GLN A 93 -0.10 -15.10 -18.77
C GLN A 93 0.61 -16.37 -19.28
N THR A 94 1.48 -16.22 -20.28
CA THR A 94 2.26 -17.33 -20.82
C THR A 94 3.13 -17.99 -19.76
N GLU A 95 3.84 -17.19 -18.98
CA GLU A 95 4.80 -17.68 -17.99
C GLU A 95 4.10 -18.24 -16.73
N ILE A 96 2.96 -17.69 -16.32
CA ILE A 96 2.11 -18.31 -15.29
C ILE A 96 1.63 -19.67 -15.79
N GLY A 97 1.10 -19.77 -17.01
CA GLY A 97 0.59 -21.03 -17.57
C GLY A 97 1.58 -22.18 -17.57
N LYS A 98 2.89 -21.90 -17.71
CA LYS A 98 3.95 -22.92 -17.63
C LYS A 98 4.18 -23.47 -16.22
N ARG A 99 3.74 -22.78 -15.17
CA ARG A 99 4.12 -23.06 -13.76
C ARG A 99 2.95 -23.31 -12.82
N ILE A 100 1.76 -22.80 -13.17
CA ILE A 100 0.58 -22.82 -12.31
C ILE A 100 0.10 -24.24 -12.05
N LYS A 101 -0.22 -24.54 -10.79
CA LYS A 101 -0.78 -25.81 -10.34
C LYS A 101 -2.11 -25.56 -9.63
N LYS A 102 -2.95 -26.60 -9.56
CA LYS A 102 -4.18 -26.56 -8.75
C LYS A 102 -3.88 -26.05 -7.35
N LYS A 103 -4.69 -25.14 -6.82
CA LYS A 103 -4.57 -24.45 -5.51
C LYS A 103 -3.43 -23.41 -5.41
N ASP A 104 -2.79 -23.02 -6.52
CA ASP A 104 -1.90 -21.86 -6.53
C ASP A 104 -2.74 -20.57 -6.51
N PHE A 105 -2.17 -19.51 -5.93
CA PHE A 105 -2.78 -18.19 -5.90
C PHE A 105 -2.13 -17.25 -6.91
N ILE A 106 -2.96 -16.42 -7.57
CA ILE A 106 -2.49 -15.33 -8.42
C ILE A 106 -2.68 -14.02 -7.63
N CYS A 107 -1.58 -13.32 -7.33
CA CYS A 107 -1.59 -12.10 -6.53
C CYS A 107 -1.34 -10.88 -7.40
N LEU A 108 -2.31 -9.99 -7.45
CA LEU A 108 -2.38 -8.83 -8.34
C LEU A 108 -2.40 -7.52 -7.53
N ILE A 109 -1.86 -6.45 -8.09
CA ILE A 109 -1.78 -5.14 -7.43
C ILE A 109 -2.14 -3.96 -8.36
N GLY A 110 -2.38 -4.23 -9.62
CA GLY A 110 -2.62 -3.20 -10.64
C GLY A 110 -4.09 -2.91 -10.95
N GLY A 111 -5.04 -3.44 -10.17
CA GLY A 111 -6.46 -3.24 -10.44
C GLY A 111 -6.88 -3.76 -11.82
N TYR A 112 -7.83 -3.09 -12.44
CA TYR A 112 -8.35 -3.46 -13.77
C TYR A 112 -7.27 -3.66 -14.84
N SER A 113 -6.12 -3.01 -14.72
CA SER A 113 -5.03 -3.18 -15.69
C SER A 113 -4.46 -4.60 -15.70
N GLN A 114 -4.67 -5.38 -14.64
CA GLN A 114 -4.25 -6.78 -14.55
C GLN A 114 -5.41 -7.79 -14.65
N LYS A 115 -6.61 -7.33 -14.94
CA LYS A 115 -7.81 -8.18 -15.00
C LYS A 115 -7.66 -9.34 -16.00
N SER A 116 -7.07 -9.08 -17.16
CA SER A 116 -6.87 -10.12 -18.20
C SER A 116 -6.04 -11.30 -17.73
N ILE A 117 -5.16 -11.12 -16.72
CA ILE A 117 -4.39 -12.21 -16.12
C ILE A 117 -5.33 -13.13 -15.33
N ALA A 118 -6.21 -12.57 -14.50
CA ALA A 118 -7.19 -13.36 -13.75
C ALA A 118 -8.16 -14.10 -14.69
N ASP A 119 -8.62 -13.42 -15.72
CA ASP A 119 -9.54 -13.99 -16.73
C ASP A 119 -8.93 -15.17 -17.49
N ALA A 120 -7.59 -15.19 -17.68
CA ALA A 120 -6.88 -16.30 -18.30
C ALA A 120 -6.82 -17.56 -17.41
N PHE A 121 -7.06 -17.44 -16.10
CA PHE A 121 -6.99 -18.54 -15.14
C PHE A 121 -8.24 -18.62 -14.25
N PRO A 122 -9.44 -18.81 -14.83
CA PRO A 122 -10.73 -18.70 -14.12
C PRO A 122 -10.91 -19.75 -13.01
N ASN A 123 -10.17 -20.86 -13.08
CA ASN A 123 -10.20 -21.93 -12.08
C ASN A 123 -9.18 -21.74 -10.93
N HIS A 124 -8.55 -20.56 -10.85
CA HIS A 124 -7.61 -20.23 -9.80
C HIS A 124 -8.09 -19.02 -9.00
N ILE A 125 -7.70 -18.97 -7.74
CA ILE A 125 -8.02 -17.84 -6.88
C ILE A 125 -7.06 -16.69 -7.20
N SER A 126 -7.63 -15.62 -7.77
CA SER A 126 -6.93 -14.34 -7.94
C SER A 126 -7.27 -13.41 -6.78
N VAL A 127 -6.24 -12.82 -6.17
CA VAL A 127 -6.35 -11.92 -5.03
C VAL A 127 -5.71 -10.58 -5.38
N GLU A 128 -6.48 -9.49 -5.26
CA GLU A 128 -5.90 -8.15 -5.22
C GLU A 128 -5.43 -7.88 -3.80
N PHE A 129 -4.13 -7.66 -3.61
CA PHE A 129 -3.53 -7.41 -2.30
C PHE A 129 -3.06 -5.96 -2.16
N GLY A 130 -3.03 -5.45 -0.92
CA GLY A 130 -2.61 -4.08 -0.63
C GLY A 130 -3.44 -3.03 -1.36
N VAL A 131 -4.77 -3.22 -1.41
CA VAL A 131 -5.69 -2.36 -2.15
C VAL A 131 -5.80 -1.00 -1.46
N GLY A 132 -5.13 0.00 -2.04
CA GLY A 132 -5.20 1.42 -1.71
C GLY A 132 -5.54 2.26 -2.95
N TYR A 133 -6.22 1.67 -3.94
CA TYR A 133 -6.57 2.25 -5.23
C TYR A 133 -8.03 1.95 -5.59
N SER A 134 -8.59 2.71 -6.53
CA SER A 134 -9.89 2.45 -7.16
C SER A 134 -9.71 1.52 -8.37
N GLY A 135 -10.84 1.00 -8.89
CA GLY A 135 -10.79 0.11 -10.06
C GLY A 135 -10.40 -1.32 -9.71
N VAL A 136 -10.90 -1.81 -8.58
CA VAL A 136 -10.80 -3.22 -8.17
C VAL A 136 -11.75 -4.10 -8.98
N PHE A 137 -11.37 -5.35 -9.20
CA PHE A 137 -12.18 -6.29 -9.97
C PHE A 137 -12.24 -7.70 -9.36
N ALA A 138 -11.18 -8.12 -8.64
CA ALA A 138 -11.11 -9.48 -8.15
C ALA A 138 -12.19 -9.79 -7.11
N LYS A 139 -12.61 -11.06 -7.07
CA LYS A 139 -13.57 -11.56 -6.08
C LYS A 139 -12.99 -11.49 -4.65
N PHE A 140 -11.67 -11.63 -4.50
CA PHE A 140 -10.95 -11.64 -3.25
C PHE A 140 -10.00 -10.45 -3.18
N LYS A 141 -10.17 -9.63 -2.14
CA LYS A 141 -9.42 -8.39 -1.99
C LYS A 141 -8.88 -8.23 -0.57
N VAL A 142 -7.67 -7.69 -0.46
CA VAL A 142 -7.09 -7.26 0.80
C VAL A 142 -6.88 -5.75 0.75
N PHE A 143 -7.69 -5.04 1.52
CA PHE A 143 -7.64 -3.58 1.65
C PHE A 143 -6.65 -3.15 2.71
N GLU A 144 -6.12 -1.93 2.60
CA GLU A 144 -5.17 -1.39 3.57
C GLU A 144 -5.84 -0.75 4.80
N SER A 145 -7.12 -0.39 4.69
CA SER A 145 -7.91 0.15 5.81
C SER A 145 -9.41 -0.12 5.63
N TYR A 146 -10.16 -0.12 6.72
CA TYR A 146 -11.62 -0.16 6.67
C TYR A 146 -12.19 1.09 5.99
N ALA A 147 -11.60 2.25 6.24
CA ALA A 147 -11.99 3.49 5.58
C ALA A 147 -11.92 3.36 4.05
N TRP A 148 -10.85 2.77 3.53
CA TRP A 148 -10.72 2.57 2.08
C TRP A 148 -11.64 1.45 1.56
N MET A 149 -11.77 0.35 2.28
CA MET A 149 -12.71 -0.73 1.95
C MET A 149 -14.14 -0.18 1.79
N HIS A 150 -14.62 0.60 2.75
CA HIS A 150 -15.95 1.19 2.69
C HIS A 150 -16.07 2.25 1.60
N SER A 151 -15.00 3.01 1.31
CA SER A 151 -14.97 3.93 0.18
C SER A 151 -15.13 3.20 -1.16
N ILE A 152 -14.52 2.04 -1.31
CA ILE A 152 -14.68 1.20 -2.51
C ILE A 152 -16.10 0.61 -2.57
N TYR A 153 -16.62 0.10 -1.46
CA TYR A 153 -17.99 -0.44 -1.41
C TYR A 153 -19.05 0.62 -1.78
N SER A 154 -18.84 1.88 -1.37
CA SER A 154 -19.73 2.98 -1.70
C SER A 154 -19.78 3.35 -3.20
N GLN A 155 -18.81 2.87 -3.99
CA GLN A 155 -18.76 3.09 -5.45
C GLN A 155 -19.66 2.11 -6.23
N HIS A 156 -20.22 1.09 -5.58
CA HIS A 156 -21.20 0.21 -6.21
C HIS A 156 -22.49 0.98 -6.54
N LYS A 157 -23.17 0.59 -7.64
CA LYS A 157 -24.34 1.29 -8.18
C LYS A 157 -25.48 1.50 -7.17
N ASN A 158 -25.55 0.68 -6.14
CA ASN A 158 -26.52 0.80 -5.05
C ASN A 158 -25.78 1.01 -3.72
N ALA A 159 -25.22 2.21 -3.53
CA ALA A 159 -24.47 2.55 -2.31
C ALA A 159 -25.32 2.48 -1.02
N ALA A 160 -26.66 2.61 -1.14
CA ALA A 160 -27.56 2.50 0.01
C ALA A 160 -27.72 1.05 0.53
N ALA A 161 -27.36 0.07 -0.30
CA ALA A 161 -27.38 -1.36 0.00
C ALA A 161 -26.03 -1.99 -0.33
N ALA A 162 -24.94 -1.34 0.07
CA ALA A 162 -23.59 -1.85 -0.14
C ALA A 162 -23.39 -3.11 0.72
N ASP A 163 -23.37 -4.27 0.06
CA ASP A 163 -23.14 -5.55 0.71
C ASP A 163 -21.65 -5.71 1.06
N GLY A 164 -21.38 -6.34 2.20
CA GLY A 164 -20.05 -6.81 2.56
C GLY A 164 -19.70 -8.11 1.81
N PHE A 165 -18.42 -8.37 1.67
CA PHE A 165 -17.92 -9.59 1.05
C PHE A 165 -17.16 -10.42 2.09
N TYR A 166 -17.58 -11.67 2.30
CA TYR A 166 -17.06 -12.55 3.35
C TYR A 166 -15.56 -12.78 3.31
N PHE A 167 -14.94 -12.69 2.14
CA PHE A 167 -13.52 -12.95 1.94
C PHE A 167 -12.71 -11.71 1.63
N ASP A 168 -13.33 -10.54 1.65
CA ASP A 168 -12.57 -9.29 1.71
C ASP A 168 -11.98 -9.13 3.11
N GLU A 169 -10.74 -8.68 3.20
CA GLU A 169 -9.99 -8.54 4.44
C GLU A 169 -9.36 -7.16 4.52
N VAL A 170 -9.16 -6.65 5.72
CA VAL A 170 -8.32 -5.48 5.95
C VAL A 170 -7.02 -5.93 6.60
N ILE A 171 -5.93 -5.86 5.84
CA ILE A 171 -4.56 -6.04 6.34
C ILE A 171 -3.83 -4.74 6.06
N PRO A 172 -3.42 -3.98 7.10
CA PRO A 172 -2.85 -2.66 6.92
C PRO A 172 -1.56 -2.69 6.09
N GLY A 173 -1.19 -1.53 5.56
CA GLY A 173 0.12 -1.32 4.98
C GLY A 173 1.23 -1.65 5.98
N TYR A 174 2.42 -1.88 5.50
CA TYR A 174 3.50 -2.47 6.29
C TYR A 174 4.86 -1.84 5.98
N LEU A 175 5.75 -1.97 6.94
CA LEU A 175 7.11 -1.44 6.87
C LEU A 175 8.15 -2.50 7.29
N GLU A 176 9.39 -2.24 6.93
CA GLU A 176 10.57 -2.96 7.41
C GLU A 176 11.08 -2.21 8.64
N PRO A 177 10.91 -2.73 9.88
CA PRO A 177 11.27 -2.00 11.11
C PRO A 177 12.72 -1.53 11.14
N GLU A 178 13.61 -2.31 10.55
CA GLU A 178 15.04 -2.01 10.46
C GLU A 178 15.36 -0.73 9.67
N MET A 179 14.47 -0.32 8.77
CA MET A 179 14.60 0.92 8.00
C MET A 179 14.17 2.17 8.77
N PHE A 180 13.41 2.00 9.86
CA PHE A 180 12.84 3.08 10.68
C PHE A 180 13.16 2.87 12.16
N PRO A 181 14.46 2.97 12.56
CA PRO A 181 14.88 2.71 13.93
C PRO A 181 14.31 3.75 14.89
N PHE A 182 14.02 3.32 16.11
CA PHE A 182 13.58 4.21 17.18
C PHE A 182 14.63 5.28 17.48
N GLN A 183 14.17 6.55 17.57
CA GLN A 183 15.00 7.70 17.91
C GLN A 183 14.41 8.43 19.11
N PRO A 184 15.06 8.35 20.30
CA PRO A 184 14.50 8.94 21.52
C PRO A 184 14.62 10.47 21.58
N GLU A 185 15.67 11.02 20.95
CA GLU A 185 15.94 12.45 20.97
C GLU A 185 15.35 13.13 19.75
N LYS A 186 14.68 14.25 19.99
CA LYS A 186 14.02 15.05 18.95
C LYS A 186 14.70 16.40 18.82
N ASP A 187 15.01 16.78 17.59
CA ASP A 187 15.47 18.13 17.25
C ASP A 187 14.27 19.11 17.24
N ASP A 188 14.56 20.39 17.25
CA ASP A 188 13.52 21.43 17.29
C ASP A 188 12.98 21.75 15.88
N TYR A 189 12.28 20.78 15.27
CA TYR A 189 11.53 21.00 14.04
C TYR A 189 10.33 20.05 13.91
N TYR A 190 9.34 20.50 13.15
CA TYR A 190 8.24 19.71 12.65
C TYR A 190 8.51 19.28 11.22
N LEU A 191 7.92 18.18 10.79
CA LEU A 191 8.20 17.59 9.49
C LEU A 191 6.91 17.39 8.67
N TYR A 192 6.98 17.69 7.39
CA TYR A 192 6.04 17.22 6.40
C TYR A 192 6.77 16.36 5.36
N VAL A 193 6.24 15.16 5.06
CA VAL A 193 6.76 14.28 4.01
C VAL A 193 5.63 13.87 3.07
N GLY A 194 5.75 14.24 1.80
CA GLY A 194 4.77 13.86 0.79
C GLY A 194 4.84 14.72 -0.46
N ARG A 195 4.07 14.36 -1.48
CA ARG A 195 3.93 15.19 -2.69
C ARG A 195 3.36 16.54 -2.33
N LEU A 196 3.92 17.62 -2.89
CA LEU A 196 3.45 18.99 -2.65
C LEU A 196 2.26 19.33 -3.57
N ILE A 197 1.15 18.67 -3.32
CA ILE A 197 -0.14 18.91 -3.98
C ILE A 197 -1.17 19.34 -2.93
N ASP A 198 -2.10 20.21 -3.28
CA ASP A 198 -3.02 20.84 -2.34
C ASP A 198 -3.81 19.83 -1.51
N ARG A 199 -4.32 18.77 -2.15
CA ARG A 199 -5.09 17.74 -1.45
C ARG A 199 -4.29 16.93 -0.41
N LYS A 200 -2.93 17.00 -0.41
CA LYS A 200 -2.07 16.43 0.65
C LYS A 200 -1.95 17.36 1.85
N GLY A 201 -2.43 18.62 1.76
CA GLY A 201 -2.60 19.54 2.87
C GLY A 201 -1.30 20.14 3.41
N TRP A 202 -0.19 20.06 2.70
CA TRP A 202 1.11 20.54 3.17
C TRP A 202 1.10 22.01 3.62
N ARG A 203 0.23 22.86 3.00
CA ARG A 203 0.05 24.26 3.39
C ARG A 203 -0.49 24.43 4.81
N VAL A 204 -1.30 23.47 5.31
CA VAL A 204 -1.76 23.49 6.71
C VAL A 204 -0.57 23.38 7.67
N ALA A 205 0.41 22.53 7.37
CA ALA A 205 1.63 22.44 8.18
C ALA A 205 2.43 23.75 8.16
N GLN A 206 2.51 24.43 6.99
CA GLN A 206 3.16 25.73 6.87
C GLN A 206 2.46 26.79 7.72
N GLU A 207 1.15 26.98 7.52
CA GLU A 207 0.36 27.99 8.22
C GLU A 207 0.41 27.83 9.75
N VAL A 208 0.37 26.57 10.23
CA VAL A 208 0.50 26.27 11.66
C VAL A 208 1.87 26.64 12.18
N CYS A 209 2.93 26.19 11.51
CA CYS A 209 4.30 26.46 11.96
C CYS A 209 4.67 27.93 11.86
N GLU A 210 4.26 28.63 10.79
CA GLU A 210 4.45 30.08 10.62
C GLU A 210 3.77 30.87 11.74
N LYS A 211 2.49 30.57 12.01
CA LYS A 211 1.73 31.22 13.08
C LYS A 211 2.39 31.08 14.45
N LEU A 212 2.99 29.90 14.71
CA LEU A 212 3.57 29.58 16.00
C LEU A 212 5.08 29.87 16.08
N GLY A 213 5.71 30.35 15.00
CA GLY A 213 7.15 30.56 14.91
C GLY A 213 7.96 29.27 15.06
N LYS A 214 7.43 28.12 14.61
CA LYS A 214 8.08 26.81 14.73
C LYS A 214 8.80 26.43 13.44
N ARG A 215 9.99 25.86 13.55
CA ARG A 215 10.74 25.37 12.40
C ARG A 215 10.00 24.22 11.72
N LEU A 216 9.83 24.30 10.40
CA LEU A 216 9.22 23.26 9.57
C LEU A 216 10.20 22.82 8.50
N ILE A 217 10.44 21.51 8.39
CA ILE A 217 11.11 20.87 7.25
C ILE A 217 10.04 20.25 6.35
N VAL A 218 10.16 20.51 5.04
CA VAL A 218 9.24 20.02 4.02
C VAL A 218 10.01 19.15 3.03
N ALA A 219 9.64 17.87 2.91
CA ALA A 219 10.27 16.91 2.04
C ALA A 219 9.25 16.31 1.06
N GLY A 220 9.66 16.17 -0.21
CA GLY A 220 8.87 15.49 -1.24
C GLY A 220 8.88 16.21 -2.57
N PRO A 221 8.42 15.55 -3.65
CA PRO A 221 8.40 16.14 -4.98
C PRO A 221 7.26 17.15 -5.13
N GLY A 222 7.52 18.22 -5.88
CA GLY A 222 6.57 19.28 -6.21
C GLY A 222 7.21 20.65 -6.14
N GLU A 223 6.42 21.68 -6.44
CA GLU A 223 6.85 23.07 -6.33
C GLU A 223 6.58 23.57 -4.91
N PHE A 224 7.63 24.08 -4.26
CA PHE A 224 7.56 24.62 -2.91
C PHE A 224 7.54 26.15 -2.93
N SER A 225 6.70 26.73 -2.10
CA SER A 225 6.67 28.16 -1.82
C SER A 225 6.11 28.43 -0.43
N GLY A 226 6.54 29.49 0.20
CA GLY A 226 6.06 29.90 1.52
C GLY A 226 6.97 29.46 2.66
N TYR A 227 6.42 29.31 3.86
CA TYR A 227 7.15 29.07 5.10
C TYR A 227 7.71 27.64 5.19
N GLY A 228 8.94 27.51 5.68
CA GLY A 228 9.63 26.27 5.97
C GLY A 228 10.89 26.05 5.14
N GLU A 229 11.65 25.03 5.52
CA GLU A 229 12.87 24.59 4.85
C GLU A 229 12.56 23.45 3.89
N TYR A 230 12.66 23.67 2.59
CA TYR A 230 12.41 22.64 1.59
C TYR A 230 13.69 21.89 1.26
N VAL A 231 13.65 20.56 1.43
CA VAL A 231 14.81 19.67 1.21
C VAL A 231 14.66 18.80 -0.04
N GLY A 232 13.61 19.00 -0.83
CA GLY A 232 13.37 18.23 -2.05
C GLY A 232 12.83 16.82 -1.79
N ALA A 233 12.90 15.98 -2.81
CA ALA A 233 12.58 14.56 -2.69
C ALA A 233 13.69 13.83 -1.94
N VAL A 234 13.33 13.04 -0.92
CA VAL A 234 14.27 12.34 -0.04
C VAL A 234 14.17 10.82 -0.24
N GLY A 235 15.32 10.15 -0.20
CA GLY A 235 15.42 8.69 -0.19
C GLY A 235 15.00 8.09 1.17
N PRO A 236 14.89 6.76 1.25
CA PRO A 236 14.43 6.07 2.47
C PRO A 236 15.25 6.37 3.71
N GLU A 237 16.58 6.37 3.62
CA GLU A 237 17.50 6.61 4.74
C GLU A 237 17.39 8.05 5.26
N GLN A 238 17.46 9.04 4.36
CA GLN A 238 17.28 10.44 4.74
C GLN A 238 15.87 10.70 5.30
N ARG A 239 14.85 10.04 4.74
CA ARG A 239 13.47 10.12 5.23
C ARG A 239 13.36 9.56 6.65
N ALA A 240 13.96 8.43 6.94
CA ALA A 240 13.99 7.84 8.28
C ALA A 240 14.73 8.73 9.28
N GLU A 241 15.86 9.35 8.89
CA GLU A 241 16.59 10.30 9.72
C GLU A 241 15.73 11.52 10.06
N LEU A 242 15.12 12.15 9.05
CA LEU A 242 14.25 13.30 9.25
C LEU A 242 13.03 12.95 10.12
N MET A 243 12.41 11.78 9.90
CA MET A 243 11.31 11.31 10.72
C MET A 243 11.76 11.07 12.16
N GLY A 244 12.89 10.41 12.35
CA GLY A 244 13.40 10.05 13.68
C GLY A 244 13.65 11.26 14.58
N LYS A 245 14.15 12.34 14.02
CA LYS A 245 14.53 13.55 14.76
C LYS A 245 13.43 14.60 14.88
N ALA A 246 12.32 14.48 14.14
CA ALA A 246 11.24 15.48 14.19
C ALA A 246 10.47 15.43 15.52
N GLN A 247 9.97 16.58 15.98
CA GLN A 247 9.02 16.69 17.10
C GLN A 247 7.71 15.99 16.78
N ALA A 248 7.22 16.16 15.56
CA ALA A 248 6.07 15.44 14.99
C ALA A 248 6.08 15.49 13.46
N LEU A 249 5.40 14.51 12.84
CA LEU A 249 5.09 14.51 11.43
C LEU A 249 3.68 15.07 11.21
N PHE A 250 3.54 16.07 10.34
CA PHE A 250 2.25 16.52 9.81
C PHE A 250 1.81 15.68 8.61
N ALA A 251 0.60 15.15 8.66
CA ALA A 251 -0.09 14.49 7.55
C ALA A 251 -1.54 15.00 7.43
N PRO A 252 -1.75 16.29 7.11
CA PRO A 252 -3.07 16.92 7.11
C PRO A 252 -3.80 16.71 5.77
N THR A 253 -3.83 15.49 5.29
CA THR A 253 -4.43 15.10 4.00
C THR A 253 -5.92 15.41 3.95
N GLN A 254 -6.38 16.05 2.88
CA GLN A 254 -7.78 16.51 2.73
C GLN A 254 -8.71 15.47 2.09
N TYR A 255 -8.18 14.47 1.40
CA TYR A 255 -8.98 13.36 0.86
C TYR A 255 -9.00 12.15 1.80
N VAL A 256 -9.86 11.17 1.51
CA VAL A 256 -9.86 9.88 2.21
C VAL A 256 -8.56 9.16 1.88
N GLU A 257 -7.57 9.25 2.77
CA GLU A 257 -6.29 8.56 2.60
C GLU A 257 -6.51 7.05 2.70
N PRO A 258 -6.06 6.25 1.71
CA PRO A 258 -6.20 4.79 1.76
C PRO A 258 -5.46 4.14 2.92
N PHE A 259 -4.26 4.64 3.24
CA PHE A 259 -3.48 4.15 4.39
C PHE A 259 -2.57 5.22 5.01
N GLY A 260 -1.67 5.84 4.23
CA GLY A 260 -0.74 6.85 4.72
C GLY A 260 0.52 6.26 5.33
N ASN A 261 1.34 5.57 4.53
CA ASN A 261 2.59 4.92 4.98
C ASN A 261 3.50 5.84 5.79
N VAL A 262 3.59 7.13 5.45
CA VAL A 262 4.43 8.10 6.17
C VAL A 262 4.06 8.22 7.65
N VAL A 263 2.80 7.97 8.03
CA VAL A 263 2.33 8.00 9.41
C VAL A 263 2.96 6.84 10.20
N ILE A 264 2.84 5.62 9.70
CA ILE A 264 3.42 4.46 10.39
C ILE A 264 4.94 4.44 10.35
N GLU A 265 5.57 4.99 9.30
CA GLU A 265 7.02 5.14 9.18
C GLU A 265 7.55 6.11 10.26
N ALA A 266 6.91 7.28 10.44
CA ALA A 266 7.26 8.22 11.50
C ALA A 266 7.03 7.62 12.90
N GLN A 267 5.89 6.97 13.11
CA GLN A 267 5.59 6.30 14.37
C GLN A 267 6.60 5.19 14.68
N ALA A 268 7.08 4.43 13.68
CA ALA A 268 8.12 3.43 13.88
C ALA A 268 9.44 4.04 14.41
N CYS A 269 9.77 5.27 13.99
CA CYS A 269 10.87 6.04 14.54
C CYS A 269 10.58 6.63 15.94
N GLY A 270 9.40 6.43 16.50
CA GLY A 270 8.95 7.04 17.77
C GLY A 270 8.48 8.49 17.61
N THR A 271 8.16 8.92 16.39
CA THR A 271 7.72 10.29 16.13
C THR A 271 6.21 10.37 16.06
N PRO A 272 5.56 11.16 16.93
CA PRO A 272 4.11 11.35 16.91
C PRO A 272 3.64 11.95 15.59
N THR A 273 2.37 11.73 15.27
CA THR A 273 1.79 12.23 14.02
C THR A 273 0.60 13.16 14.27
N ILE A 274 0.53 14.25 13.52
CA ILE A 274 -0.58 15.22 13.55
C ILE A 274 -1.31 15.13 12.22
N THR A 275 -2.52 14.58 12.25
CA THR A 275 -3.25 14.20 11.04
C THR A 275 -4.64 14.85 11.01
N THR A 276 -5.30 14.81 9.86
CA THR A 276 -6.75 14.97 9.79
C THR A 276 -7.46 13.78 10.45
N ASP A 277 -8.73 13.97 10.86
CA ASP A 277 -9.54 12.97 11.56
C ASP A 277 -10.52 12.28 10.60
N TRP A 278 -10.01 11.70 9.51
CA TRP A 278 -10.76 10.89 8.55
C TRP A 278 -9.84 9.96 7.75
N GLY A 279 -10.45 9.11 6.91
CA GLY A 279 -9.73 8.11 6.14
C GLY A 279 -9.01 7.12 7.05
N ALA A 280 -7.94 6.53 6.57
CA ALA A 280 -7.15 5.56 7.32
C ALA A 280 -6.48 6.14 8.59
N PHE A 281 -6.41 7.47 8.73
CA PHE A 281 -5.84 8.06 9.94
C PHE A 281 -6.68 7.79 11.19
N THR A 282 -7.97 7.48 11.05
CA THR A 282 -8.80 7.01 12.16
C THR A 282 -8.39 5.63 12.68
N GLU A 283 -7.63 4.89 11.89
CA GLU A 283 -7.13 3.53 12.21
C GLU A 283 -5.62 3.53 12.53
N THR A 284 -4.83 4.37 11.84
CA THR A 284 -3.36 4.38 11.95
C THR A 284 -2.81 5.38 12.96
N ASN A 285 -3.60 6.39 13.34
CA ASN A 285 -3.22 7.39 14.34
C ASN A 285 -4.17 7.31 15.55
N ILE A 286 -3.74 6.63 16.61
CA ILE A 286 -4.50 6.50 17.87
C ILE A 286 -4.44 7.84 18.59
N ASN A 287 -5.59 8.55 18.62
CA ASN A 287 -5.67 9.91 19.16
C ASN A 287 -5.21 9.99 20.63
N ALA A 288 -4.33 10.95 20.94
CA ALA A 288 -3.69 11.16 22.22
C ALA A 288 -2.76 10.00 22.68
N VAL A 289 -2.43 9.05 21.79
CA VAL A 289 -1.53 7.93 22.08
C VAL A 289 -0.36 7.88 21.10
N THR A 290 -0.63 7.79 19.78
CA THR A 290 0.42 7.78 18.75
C THR A 290 0.51 9.12 18.02
N GLY A 291 -0.35 10.06 18.35
CA GLY A 291 -0.43 11.39 17.77
C GLY A 291 -1.77 12.05 18.05
N PHE A 292 -2.10 13.06 17.26
CA PHE A 292 -3.37 13.77 17.38
C PHE A 292 -4.07 13.87 16.02
N ARG A 293 -5.39 13.63 16.04
CA ARG A 293 -6.27 13.81 14.89
C ARG A 293 -7.02 15.13 15.02
N CYS A 294 -6.95 15.98 14.02
CA CYS A 294 -7.41 17.35 14.04
C CYS A 294 -8.48 17.62 12.99
N ARG A 295 -9.45 18.47 13.33
CA ARG A 295 -10.52 18.96 12.44
C ARG A 295 -10.57 20.47 12.32
N SER A 296 -9.81 21.21 13.13
CA SER A 296 -9.73 22.65 13.08
C SER A 296 -8.29 23.13 13.12
N PHE A 297 -8.06 24.33 12.59
CA PHE A 297 -6.74 24.95 12.61
C PHE A 297 -6.20 25.08 14.05
N GLN A 298 -7.06 25.43 15.00
CA GLN A 298 -6.66 25.53 16.42
C GLN A 298 -6.19 24.18 16.97
N GLN A 299 -6.88 23.09 16.64
CA GLN A 299 -6.43 21.73 17.06
C GLN A 299 -5.08 21.37 16.47
N PHE A 300 -4.78 21.73 15.21
CA PHE A 300 -3.44 21.55 14.64
C PHE A 300 -2.38 22.36 15.41
N CYS A 301 -2.70 23.60 15.80
CA CYS A 301 -1.81 24.42 16.64
C CYS A 301 -1.58 23.78 18.01
N ASP A 302 -2.63 23.38 18.70
CA ASP A 302 -2.55 22.79 20.04
C ASP A 302 -1.81 21.46 20.02
N ALA A 303 -2.02 20.66 18.99
CA ALA A 303 -1.36 19.36 18.82
C ALA A 303 0.17 19.49 18.81
N THR A 304 0.74 20.61 18.35
CA THR A 304 2.20 20.83 18.38
C THR A 304 2.77 20.86 19.78
N GLU A 305 1.98 21.25 20.77
CA GLU A 305 2.41 21.19 22.19
C GLU A 305 2.07 19.83 22.82
N TRP A 306 0.91 19.25 22.51
CA TRP A 306 0.46 18.00 23.11
C TRP A 306 1.35 16.82 22.73
N VAL A 307 1.91 16.77 21.50
CA VAL A 307 2.79 15.68 21.05
C VAL A 307 4.02 15.50 21.93
N LYS A 308 4.51 16.56 22.60
CA LYS A 308 5.67 16.52 23.46
C LYS A 308 5.49 15.68 24.74
N HIS A 309 4.24 15.37 25.09
CA HIS A 309 3.86 14.61 26.28
C HIS A 309 3.59 13.14 26.01
N LEU A 310 3.73 12.70 24.74
CA LEU A 310 3.48 11.32 24.36
C LEU A 310 4.71 10.42 24.63
N ASP A 311 4.45 9.14 24.86
CA ASP A 311 5.50 8.13 25.04
C ASP A 311 6.07 7.67 23.69
N TYR A 312 7.17 8.27 23.27
CA TYR A 312 7.83 7.99 21.99
C TYR A 312 8.26 6.52 21.86
N LYS A 313 8.66 5.89 22.99
CA LYS A 313 9.07 4.49 23.01
C LYS A 313 7.87 3.58 22.75
N PHE A 314 6.72 3.89 23.38
CA PHE A 314 5.49 3.17 23.11
C PHE A 314 5.04 3.33 21.65
N ILE A 315 5.09 4.56 21.12
CA ILE A 315 4.72 4.84 19.71
C ILE A 315 5.53 3.95 18.76
N SER A 316 6.86 3.90 18.96
CA SER A 316 7.74 3.07 18.13
C SER A 316 7.41 1.58 18.26
N ALA A 317 7.33 1.08 19.49
CA ALA A 317 7.05 -0.34 19.74
C ALA A 317 5.69 -0.77 19.18
N HIS A 318 4.66 0.09 19.31
CA HIS A 318 3.34 -0.13 18.74
C HIS A 318 3.40 -0.20 17.21
N ALA A 319 4.02 0.77 16.55
CA ALA A 319 4.07 0.81 15.10
C ALA A 319 4.89 -0.36 14.51
N GLN A 320 6.05 -0.64 15.07
CA GLN A 320 6.89 -1.76 14.63
C GLN A 320 6.22 -3.12 14.86
N GLY A 321 5.57 -3.31 16.00
CA GLY A 321 4.85 -4.55 16.34
C GLY A 321 3.59 -4.76 15.53
N THR A 322 2.87 -3.69 15.17
CA THR A 322 1.61 -3.76 14.44
C THR A 322 1.80 -3.85 12.93
N TYR A 323 2.74 -3.07 12.39
CA TYR A 323 2.93 -2.89 10.94
C TYR A 323 4.21 -3.54 10.41
N GLY A 324 5.02 -4.17 11.25
CA GLY A 324 6.22 -4.89 10.84
C GLY A 324 5.91 -6.12 9.98
N LEU A 325 6.82 -6.43 9.05
CA LEU A 325 6.62 -7.52 8.08
C LEU A 325 6.29 -8.86 8.71
N ASP A 326 6.83 -9.18 9.89
CA ASP A 326 6.59 -10.47 10.55
C ASP A 326 5.13 -10.61 10.99
N THR A 327 4.56 -9.57 11.62
CA THR A 327 3.16 -9.54 12.03
C THR A 327 2.23 -9.55 10.83
N ILE A 328 2.51 -8.73 9.84
CA ILE A 328 1.67 -8.62 8.64
C ILE A 328 1.75 -9.88 7.79
N GLY A 329 2.93 -10.49 7.68
CA GLY A 329 3.12 -11.75 6.96
C GLY A 329 2.24 -12.88 7.50
N LEU A 330 2.14 -13.01 8.84
CA LEU A 330 1.26 -13.99 9.49
C LEU A 330 -0.24 -13.70 9.21
N ARG A 331 -0.64 -12.44 9.13
CA ARG A 331 -2.03 -12.07 8.76
C ARG A 331 -2.34 -12.47 7.31
N TYR A 332 -1.44 -12.19 6.36
CA TYR A 332 -1.57 -12.65 4.98
C TYR A 332 -1.59 -14.18 4.89
N GLU A 333 -0.72 -14.86 5.63
CA GLU A 333 -0.70 -16.33 5.65
C GLU A 333 -2.04 -16.91 6.15
N ALA A 334 -2.59 -16.36 7.22
CA ALA A 334 -3.90 -16.75 7.77
C ALA A 334 -5.02 -16.51 6.75
N TYR A 335 -5.00 -15.36 6.06
CA TYR A 335 -5.95 -15.04 5.00
C TYR A 335 -5.90 -16.07 3.86
N PHE A 336 -4.73 -16.37 3.34
CA PHE A 336 -4.58 -17.36 2.26
C PHE A 336 -4.93 -18.79 2.71
N LYS A 337 -4.63 -19.17 3.95
CA LYS A 337 -5.08 -20.45 4.53
C LYS A 337 -6.60 -20.54 4.57
N ARG A 338 -7.30 -19.44 4.91
CA ARG A 338 -8.77 -19.37 4.87
C ARG A 338 -9.29 -19.54 3.44
N LEU A 339 -8.66 -18.91 2.44
CA LEU A 339 -9.04 -19.08 1.04
C LEU A 339 -8.85 -20.51 0.53
N LEU A 340 -7.88 -21.27 1.05
CA LEU A 340 -7.70 -22.68 0.68
C LEU A 340 -8.92 -23.55 0.98
N THR A 341 -9.76 -23.19 1.96
CA THR A 341 -10.97 -23.93 2.29
C THR A 341 -12.00 -23.92 1.16
N LEU A 342 -11.94 -22.92 0.27
CA LEU A 342 -12.81 -22.81 -0.91
C LEU A 342 -12.57 -23.91 -1.95
N TRP A 343 -11.43 -24.58 -1.92
CA TRP A 343 -11.10 -25.67 -2.85
C TRP A 343 -11.75 -27.00 -2.45
N ASP A 344 -12.21 -27.13 -1.22
CA ASP A 344 -12.78 -28.36 -0.70
C ASP A 344 -14.30 -28.26 -0.59
N LYS A 345 -14.83 -27.76 0.53
CA LYS A 345 -16.26 -27.53 0.76
C LYS A 345 -16.44 -26.23 1.50
N GLY A 346 -17.13 -25.30 0.92
CA GLY A 346 -17.37 -24.00 1.54
C GLY A 346 -18.49 -23.25 0.83
N TRP A 347 -18.94 -22.14 1.40
CA TRP A 347 -20.04 -21.34 0.87
C TRP A 347 -19.76 -20.75 -0.51
N TYR A 348 -18.50 -20.49 -0.81
CA TYR A 348 -18.05 -19.83 -2.03
C TYR A 348 -17.01 -20.70 -2.73
N GLU A 349 -17.28 -21.99 -2.88
CA GLU A 349 -16.43 -22.86 -3.67
C GLU A 349 -16.19 -22.24 -5.05
N MET A 350 -14.96 -22.41 -5.55
CA MET A 350 -14.67 -22.09 -6.93
C MET A 350 -15.54 -22.97 -7.83
N GLU A 351 -16.32 -22.34 -8.70
CA GLU A 351 -17.15 -23.08 -9.66
C GLU A 351 -16.26 -23.90 -10.57
N ASN A 352 -16.36 -25.22 -10.45
CA ASN A 352 -15.88 -26.13 -11.47
C ASN A 352 -16.97 -26.25 -12.55
N ASP A 353 -16.63 -26.57 -13.79
CA ASP A 353 -17.57 -26.80 -14.90
C ASP A 353 -18.73 -27.76 -14.57
N ALA A 354 -18.55 -28.62 -13.56
CA ALA A 354 -19.59 -29.52 -13.05
C ALA A 354 -20.63 -28.81 -12.15
N ASN A 355 -20.31 -27.65 -11.55
CA ASN A 355 -21.21 -26.90 -10.68
C ASN A 355 -22.06 -25.87 -11.42
N THR A 356 -21.64 -25.42 -12.59
CA THR A 356 -22.45 -24.56 -13.47
C THR A 356 -23.77 -25.22 -13.84
N LYS A 357 -23.81 -26.55 -13.90
CA LYS A 357 -25.04 -27.34 -14.17
C LYS A 357 -25.99 -27.48 -12.96
N ARG A 358 -25.50 -27.29 -11.71
CA ARG A 358 -26.34 -27.38 -10.50
C ARG A 358 -27.05 -26.07 -10.15
N ASN A 359 -26.50 -24.93 -10.52
CA ASN A 359 -27.08 -23.62 -10.21
C ASN A 359 -28.10 -23.11 -11.26
N GLY A 360 -28.23 -23.80 -12.41
CA GLY A 360 -29.28 -23.52 -13.40
C GLY A 360 -30.70 -23.91 -12.97
N GLY A 361 -30.88 -24.42 -11.76
CA GLY A 361 -32.15 -24.92 -11.23
C GLY A 361 -32.71 -24.20 -9.99
N ARG A 362 -32.11 -23.12 -9.50
CA ARG A 362 -32.77 -22.30 -8.47
C ARG A 362 -33.48 -21.12 -9.15
N SER A 363 -34.77 -21.34 -9.40
CA SER A 363 -35.75 -20.35 -9.81
C SER A 363 -35.82 -19.19 -8.83
N LYS A 364 -36.05 -18.07 -9.42
CA LYS A 364 -36.75 -16.91 -8.91
C LYS A 364 -37.78 -17.28 -7.83
N ASP A 365 -37.57 -16.71 -6.64
CA ASP A 365 -38.63 -16.23 -5.76
C ASP A 365 -38.10 -15.01 -5.00
#